data_91f62f2551725df64a8b48a69e1b87fe
#
_entry.id   91f62f2551725df64a8b48a69e1b87fe
#
_cell.length_a   1.000
_cell.length_b   1.000
_cell.length_c   1.000
_cell.angle_alpha   90.00
_cell.angle_beta   90.00
_cell.angle_gamma   90.00
#
_symmetry.space_group_name_H-M   'P 1'
#
loop_
_entity.id
_entity.type
_entity.pdbx_description
1 polymer ?
#
loop_
_entity_poly.entity_id
_entity_poly.type
_entity_poly.pdbx_seq_one_letter_code
_entity_poly.pdbx_strand_id
1 'polypeptide(L)'
;MCIRDSTIWAQSDDAVDLDEGYAGTIDNVAVQMKASGDNIFEIDGTEDSTDERDGQFTLKNVTFIGVAGNTEKTDQLGHWKSDATGTTENVLYTTMDGQTIEGIDSDTYDASATENAKNKLIFKNFQFATTSTLAAILANTTGTTGDAPAWASVVTSGSVGADTSVMSWTMWYKLTQ
;
A
#
# COMPACT_ATOMS: atom_id res chain seq x y z
N MET A 1 5.36 17.96 -1.89
CA MET A 1 4.83 17.96 -0.49
C MET A 1 5.40 16.72 0.22
N CYS A 2 5.61 16.79 1.52
CA CYS A 2 6.00 15.63 2.32
C CYS A 2 5.06 15.51 3.52
N ILE A 3 4.43 14.37 3.66
CA ILE A 3 3.61 13.98 4.82
C ILE A 3 4.37 12.89 5.55
N ARG A 4 4.51 13.00 6.86
CA ARG A 4 5.27 12.00 7.62
C ARG A 4 4.75 11.83 9.04
N ASP A 5 5.12 10.70 9.64
CA ASP A 5 4.82 10.35 11.04
C ASP A 5 3.31 10.43 11.35
N SER A 6 2.50 9.82 10.48
CA SER A 6 1.05 9.96 10.51
C SER A 6 0.35 8.66 10.89
N THR A 7 -0.80 8.80 11.56
CA THR A 7 -1.71 7.68 11.82
C THR A 7 -3.05 7.94 11.16
N ILE A 8 -3.58 6.92 10.49
CA ILE A 8 -4.91 6.93 9.89
C ILE A 8 -5.73 5.85 10.61
N TRP A 9 -6.87 6.24 11.15
CA TRP A 9 -7.68 5.34 11.96
C TRP A 9 -9.17 5.45 11.64
N ALA A 10 -9.78 4.27 11.55
CA ALA A 10 -11.23 4.13 11.36
C ALA A 10 -11.76 4.84 10.09
N GLN A 11 -10.97 4.84 9.03
CA GLN A 11 -11.41 5.34 7.73
C GLN A 11 -12.49 4.42 7.16
N SER A 12 -13.49 4.99 6.51
CA SER A 12 -14.63 4.26 5.93
C SER A 12 -14.62 4.22 4.40
N ASP A 13 -13.61 4.77 3.80
CA ASP A 13 -13.25 4.79 2.39
C ASP A 13 -11.77 4.47 2.30
N ASP A 14 -11.06 4.89 1.29
CA ASP A 14 -9.63 4.66 1.17
C ASP A 14 -8.82 5.36 2.25
N ALA A 15 -7.78 4.70 2.74
CA ALA A 15 -6.94 5.28 3.79
C ALA A 15 -5.90 6.25 3.23
N VAL A 16 -5.29 5.90 2.13
CA VAL A 16 -4.36 6.76 1.39
C VAL A 16 -4.81 6.77 -0.06
N ASP A 17 -5.47 7.85 -0.41
CA ASP A 17 -6.01 8.12 -1.73
C ASP A 17 -5.14 9.19 -2.41
N LEU A 18 -4.54 8.85 -3.53
CA LEU A 18 -3.64 9.72 -4.29
C LEU A 18 -4.11 9.81 -5.73
N ASP A 19 -4.70 10.93 -6.07
CA ASP A 19 -5.27 11.21 -7.37
C ASP A 19 -4.40 12.10 -8.26
N GLU A 20 -4.73 12.11 -9.54
CA GLU A 20 -4.29 13.10 -10.52
C GLU A 20 -2.77 13.27 -10.61
N GLY A 21 -2.04 12.16 -10.58
CA GLY A 21 -0.60 12.20 -10.72
C GLY A 21 0.10 12.92 -9.56
N TYR A 22 -0.31 12.65 -8.33
CA TYR A 22 0.32 13.20 -7.15
C TYR A 22 1.85 13.05 -7.17
N ALA A 23 2.57 14.16 -6.94
CA ALA A 23 4.03 14.21 -6.84
C ALA A 23 4.45 14.64 -5.43
N GLY A 24 4.77 13.68 -4.58
CA GLY A 24 5.20 13.97 -3.21
C GLY A 24 5.64 12.72 -2.47
N THR A 25 6.00 12.90 -1.21
CA THR A 25 6.41 11.80 -0.33
C THR A 25 5.46 11.68 0.84
N ILE A 26 4.98 10.45 1.05
CA ILE A 26 4.28 10.03 2.27
C ILE A 26 5.19 9.00 2.95
N ASP A 27 5.60 9.27 4.17
CA ASP A 27 6.62 8.51 4.89
C ASP A 27 6.19 8.25 6.32
N ASN A 28 6.36 7.02 6.78
CA ASN A 28 6.11 6.61 8.15
C ASN A 28 4.63 6.76 8.54
N VAL A 29 3.77 5.89 8.00
CA VAL A 29 2.33 5.92 8.23
C VAL A 29 1.85 4.60 8.82
N ALA A 30 1.10 4.67 9.91
CA ALA A 30 0.37 3.54 10.45
C ALA A 30 -1.12 3.68 10.16
N VAL A 31 -1.69 2.63 9.57
CA VAL A 31 -3.09 2.61 9.13
C VAL A 31 -3.83 1.51 9.87
N GLN A 32 -4.98 1.83 10.42
CA GLN A 32 -5.94 0.86 10.92
C GLN A 32 -7.31 1.19 10.35
N MET A 33 -7.73 0.42 9.36
CA MET A 33 -9.02 0.62 8.72
C MET A 33 -10.17 0.22 9.60
N LYS A 34 -11.32 0.83 9.34
CA LYS A 34 -12.60 0.36 9.80
C LYS A 34 -13.05 -0.83 8.95
N ALA A 35 -13.90 -1.64 9.53
CA ALA A 35 -14.52 -2.76 8.89
C ALA A 35 -15.29 -2.48 7.58
N SER A 36 -15.64 -1.25 7.32
CA SER A 36 -16.38 -0.83 6.11
C SER A 36 -15.55 0.09 5.21
N GLY A 37 -14.23 0.10 5.37
CA GLY A 37 -13.34 0.86 4.49
C GLY A 37 -13.16 0.14 3.16
N ASP A 38 -12.80 0.88 2.11
CA ASP A 38 -12.49 0.35 0.79
C ASP A 38 -11.01 -0.07 0.71
N ASN A 39 -10.15 0.62 0.02
CA ASN A 39 -8.75 0.26 -0.07
C ASN A 39 -7.88 0.86 1.04
N ILE A 40 -6.78 0.19 1.37
CA ILE A 40 -5.73 0.80 2.18
C ILE A 40 -4.98 1.84 1.36
N PHE A 41 -4.72 1.53 0.09
CA PHE A 41 -4.15 2.43 -0.90
C PHE A 41 -5.05 2.46 -2.11
N GLU A 42 -5.51 3.63 -2.51
CA GLU A 42 -6.01 3.90 -3.85
C GLU A 42 -5.07 4.92 -4.49
N ILE A 43 -4.38 4.50 -5.54
CA ILE A 43 -3.35 5.32 -6.17
C ILE A 43 -3.68 5.44 -7.65
N ASP A 44 -4.14 6.61 -8.04
CA ASP A 44 -4.48 6.96 -9.40
C ASP A 44 -3.38 7.81 -10.06
N GLY A 45 -3.11 7.48 -11.29
CA GLY A 45 -2.36 8.36 -12.18
C GLY A 45 -3.23 9.50 -12.72
N THR A 46 -2.81 10.10 -13.80
CA THR A 46 -3.60 11.13 -14.49
C THR A 46 -4.65 10.48 -15.38
N GLU A 47 -5.89 10.89 -15.25
CA GLU A 47 -6.97 10.41 -16.13
C GLU A 47 -6.83 10.90 -17.58
N ASP A 48 -6.12 12.00 -17.78
CA ASP A 48 -5.87 12.57 -19.09
C ASP A 48 -4.46 12.23 -19.57
N SER A 49 -4.35 11.33 -20.55
CA SER A 49 -3.08 10.92 -21.16
C SER A 49 -2.31 12.07 -21.83
N THR A 50 -2.92 13.25 -21.95
CA THR A 50 -2.27 14.48 -22.43
C THR A 50 -1.74 15.35 -21.29
N ASP A 51 -1.99 14.97 -20.03
CA ASP A 51 -1.51 15.70 -18.89
C ASP A 51 -0.02 15.39 -18.64
N GLU A 52 0.82 16.40 -18.85
CA GLU A 52 2.27 16.30 -18.63
C GLU A 52 2.65 16.34 -17.13
N ARG A 53 1.67 16.33 -16.23
CA ARG A 53 1.93 16.26 -14.78
C ARG A 53 2.35 14.85 -14.39
N ASP A 54 3.54 14.45 -14.79
CA ASP A 54 4.19 13.21 -14.39
C ASP A 54 4.46 13.21 -12.87
N GLY A 55 3.41 13.05 -12.10
CA GLY A 55 3.52 12.92 -10.67
C GLY A 55 4.19 11.59 -10.34
N GLN A 56 5.42 11.64 -9.83
CA GLN A 56 6.04 10.46 -9.22
C GLN A 56 5.88 10.54 -7.71
N PHE A 57 4.98 9.74 -7.19
CA PHE A 57 4.81 9.63 -5.75
C PHE A 57 5.91 8.75 -5.11
N THR A 58 6.13 8.98 -3.83
CA THR A 58 6.85 8.04 -2.96
C THR A 58 6.00 7.76 -1.72
N LEU A 59 5.57 6.52 -1.58
CA LEU A 59 4.87 6.01 -0.40
C LEU A 59 5.77 4.98 0.28
N LYS A 60 6.15 5.23 1.53
CA LYS A 60 7.11 4.36 2.20
C LYS A 60 6.92 4.24 3.70
N ASN A 61 7.45 3.14 4.24
CA ASN A 61 7.41 2.84 5.67
C ASN A 61 5.98 2.87 6.19
N VAL A 62 5.13 2.01 5.61
CA VAL A 62 3.71 1.94 5.97
C VAL A 62 3.41 0.64 6.68
N THR A 63 2.73 0.72 7.81
CA THR A 63 2.18 -0.46 8.49
C THR A 63 0.67 -0.40 8.44
N PHE A 64 0.08 -1.41 7.85
CA PHE A 64 -1.34 -1.70 7.99
C PHE A 64 -1.54 -2.68 9.15
N ILE A 65 -2.46 -2.31 10.03
CA ILE A 65 -2.85 -3.14 11.17
C ILE A 65 -4.33 -3.49 11.00
N GLY A 66 -4.60 -4.73 10.63
CA GLY A 66 -5.95 -5.27 10.60
C GLY A 66 -6.47 -5.51 12.03
N VAL A 67 -7.76 -5.72 12.17
CA VAL A 67 -8.41 -6.03 13.45
C VAL A 67 -8.71 -7.52 13.50
N ALA A 68 -8.07 -8.24 14.41
CA ALA A 68 -8.27 -9.68 14.57
C ALA A 68 -9.75 -10.00 14.89
N GLY A 69 -10.28 -11.00 14.20
CA GLY A 69 -11.67 -11.43 14.38
C GLY A 69 -12.72 -10.46 13.80
N ASN A 70 -12.30 -9.45 13.09
CA ASN A 70 -13.21 -8.58 12.36
C ASN A 70 -13.71 -9.31 11.11
N THR A 71 -15.00 -9.55 11.03
CA THR A 71 -15.66 -10.18 9.87
C THR A 71 -16.01 -9.17 8.77
N GLU A 72 -15.98 -7.90 9.10
CA GLU A 72 -16.18 -6.82 8.16
C GLU A 72 -14.79 -6.41 7.68
N LYS A 73 -14.48 -6.65 6.43
CA LYS A 73 -13.16 -6.41 5.84
C LYS A 73 -13.15 -5.06 5.17
N THR A 74 -12.01 -4.38 5.21
CA THR A 74 -11.66 -3.49 4.11
C THR A 74 -11.70 -4.32 2.83
N ASP A 75 -12.21 -3.79 1.74
CA ASP A 75 -12.36 -4.61 0.55
C ASP A 75 -11.00 -5.08 0.07
N GLN A 76 -10.01 -4.21 -0.04
CA GLN A 76 -8.72 -4.59 -0.62
C GLN A 76 -7.51 -3.95 0.08
N LEU A 77 -6.36 -4.56 -0.11
CA LEU A 77 -5.07 -4.09 0.43
C LEU A 77 -4.49 -2.92 -0.37
N GLY A 78 -4.94 -2.73 -1.59
CA GLY A 78 -4.53 -1.61 -2.43
C GLY A 78 -4.85 -1.79 -3.90
N HIS A 79 -5.02 -0.67 -4.56
CA HIS A 79 -5.27 -0.56 -5.98
C HIS A 79 -4.37 0.52 -6.58
N TRP A 80 -3.56 0.16 -7.54
CA TRP A 80 -2.72 1.09 -8.31
C TRP A 80 -3.21 1.07 -9.75
N LYS A 81 -3.79 2.17 -10.21
CA LYS A 81 -4.55 2.25 -11.46
C LYS A 81 -4.26 3.53 -12.24
N SER A 82 -4.88 3.67 -13.41
CA SER A 82 -4.86 4.89 -14.23
C SER A 82 -3.45 5.42 -14.50
N ASP A 83 -2.55 4.55 -14.99
CA ASP A 83 -1.16 4.92 -15.31
C ASP A 83 -0.36 5.53 -14.12
N ALA A 84 -0.72 5.19 -12.89
CA ALA A 84 0.00 5.67 -11.70
C ALA A 84 1.51 5.40 -11.81
N THR A 85 2.33 6.39 -11.49
CA THR A 85 3.79 6.28 -11.51
C THR A 85 4.41 6.68 -10.19
N GLY A 86 5.34 5.87 -9.69
CA GLY A 86 6.00 6.15 -8.43
C GLY A 86 6.48 4.91 -7.70
N THR A 87 6.86 5.09 -6.47
CA THR A 87 7.42 4.01 -5.64
C THR A 87 6.58 3.78 -4.39
N THR A 88 6.24 2.51 -4.14
CA THR A 88 5.71 2.06 -2.85
C THR A 88 6.71 1.08 -2.24
N GLU A 89 7.21 1.38 -1.04
CA GLU A 89 8.28 0.58 -0.42
C GLU A 89 8.13 0.41 1.10
N ASN A 90 8.67 -0.69 1.62
CA ASN A 90 8.68 -1.01 3.04
C ASN A 90 7.26 -1.03 3.64
N VAL A 91 6.38 -1.82 3.05
CA VAL A 91 4.98 -1.97 3.49
C VAL A 91 4.83 -3.26 4.29
N LEU A 92 4.28 -3.15 5.49
CA LEU A 92 3.92 -4.28 6.33
C LEU A 92 2.41 -4.37 6.47
N TYR A 93 1.85 -5.48 6.03
CA TYR A 93 0.46 -5.84 6.30
C TYR A 93 0.40 -6.84 7.45
N THR A 94 -0.43 -6.57 8.45
CA THR A 94 -0.66 -7.46 9.58
C THR A 94 -2.14 -7.78 9.74
N THR A 95 -2.47 -8.99 10.17
CA THR A 95 -3.87 -9.41 10.46
C THR A 95 -4.79 -9.27 9.24
N MET A 96 -4.43 -9.90 8.15
CA MET A 96 -5.03 -9.66 6.83
C MET A 96 -6.27 -10.51 6.51
N ASP A 97 -6.74 -11.37 7.30
CA ASP A 97 -7.97 -12.20 7.17
C ASP A 97 -8.44 -12.56 5.73
N GLY A 98 -7.48 -12.89 4.85
CA GLY A 98 -7.75 -13.30 3.47
C GLY A 98 -8.00 -12.17 2.47
N GLN A 99 -7.67 -10.94 2.82
CA GLN A 99 -7.69 -9.81 1.88
C GLN A 99 -6.62 -9.96 0.79
N THR A 100 -6.88 -9.34 -0.35
CA THR A 100 -6.01 -9.38 -1.53
C THR A 100 -5.63 -7.97 -1.97
N ILE A 101 -4.64 -7.84 -2.81
CA ILE A 101 -4.43 -6.62 -3.61
C ILE A 101 -5.48 -6.63 -4.73
N GLU A 102 -6.22 -5.55 -4.89
CA GLU A 102 -7.27 -5.45 -5.89
C GLU A 102 -6.69 -5.43 -7.30
N GLY A 103 -5.72 -4.57 -7.53
CA GLY A 103 -5.11 -4.47 -8.85
C GLY A 103 -3.81 -3.69 -8.86
N ILE A 104 -3.01 -3.98 -9.87
CA ILE A 104 -1.84 -3.20 -10.27
C ILE A 104 -1.94 -3.04 -11.77
N ASP A 105 -1.94 -1.78 -12.24
CA ASP A 105 -2.02 -1.47 -13.66
C ASP A 105 -0.86 -2.10 -14.43
N SER A 106 -1.22 -2.93 -15.42
CA SER A 106 -0.25 -3.67 -16.21
C SER A 106 0.55 -2.81 -17.18
N ASP A 107 0.04 -1.62 -17.53
CA ASP A 107 0.67 -0.77 -18.53
C ASP A 107 1.87 -0.02 -17.96
N THR A 108 1.82 0.28 -16.66
CA THR A 108 2.91 0.96 -15.95
C THR A 108 3.75 0.03 -15.07
N TYR A 109 3.21 -1.11 -14.65
CA TYR A 109 3.95 -2.06 -13.85
C TYR A 109 4.96 -2.85 -14.68
N ASP A 110 6.21 -2.81 -14.22
CA ASP A 110 7.32 -3.55 -14.82
C ASP A 110 8.17 -4.16 -13.69
N ALA A 111 8.10 -5.49 -13.57
CA ALA A 111 8.84 -6.22 -12.55
C ALA A 111 10.38 -6.04 -12.63
N SER A 112 10.89 -5.63 -13.80
CA SER A 112 12.30 -5.34 -14.01
C SER A 112 12.68 -3.87 -13.77
N ALA A 113 11.70 -3.00 -13.48
CA ALA A 113 11.96 -1.60 -13.26
C ALA A 113 12.85 -1.40 -12.04
N THR A 114 13.81 -0.51 -12.19
CA THR A 114 14.74 -0.12 -11.13
C THR A 114 14.38 1.24 -10.56
N GLU A 115 14.96 1.57 -9.43
CA GLU A 115 14.86 2.93 -8.89
C GLU A 115 15.17 3.96 -9.97
N ASN A 116 14.39 5.02 -10.02
CA ASN A 116 14.49 6.11 -10.98
C ASN A 116 13.99 5.81 -12.41
N ALA A 117 13.37 4.69 -12.68
CA ALA A 117 12.65 4.50 -13.92
C ALA A 117 11.46 5.49 -13.97
N LYS A 118 11.40 6.32 -15.00
CA LYS A 118 10.25 7.20 -15.23
C LYS A 118 9.06 6.39 -15.74
N ASN A 119 7.87 6.85 -15.44
CA ASN A 119 6.61 6.26 -15.89
C ASN A 119 6.49 4.77 -15.56
N LYS A 120 6.88 4.40 -14.33
CA LYS A 120 6.78 3.02 -13.83
C LYS A 120 6.33 2.98 -12.39
N LEU A 121 5.54 1.96 -12.07
CA LEU A 121 5.26 1.56 -10.70
C LEU A 121 6.40 0.69 -10.19
N ILE A 122 6.97 1.07 -9.06
CA ILE A 122 8.07 0.37 -8.42
C ILE A 122 7.63 -0.09 -7.04
N PHE A 123 7.70 -1.39 -6.79
CA PHE A 123 7.38 -1.98 -5.49
C PHE A 123 8.62 -2.57 -4.85
N LYS A 124 8.80 -2.35 -3.53
CA LYS A 124 9.93 -2.88 -2.77
C LYS A 124 9.49 -3.29 -1.36
N ASN A 125 9.97 -4.45 -0.92
CA ASN A 125 9.87 -4.90 0.47
C ASN A 125 8.45 -4.89 1.03
N PHE A 126 7.50 -5.49 0.33
CA PHE A 126 6.18 -5.75 0.88
C PHE A 126 6.24 -7.03 1.73
N GLN A 127 5.83 -6.92 2.97
CA GLN A 127 5.74 -8.04 3.90
C GLN A 127 4.31 -8.26 4.36
N PHE A 128 3.86 -9.49 4.23
CA PHE A 128 2.51 -9.91 4.62
C PHE A 128 2.62 -10.87 5.81
N ALA A 129 2.33 -10.37 7.00
CA ALA A 129 2.31 -11.19 8.22
C ALA A 129 1.00 -11.97 8.31
N THR A 130 0.92 -13.08 7.59
CA THR A 130 -0.28 -13.90 7.41
C THR A 130 0.08 -15.37 7.18
N THR A 131 -0.92 -16.23 7.25
CA THR A 131 -0.84 -17.64 6.82
C THR A 131 -1.26 -17.87 5.36
N SER A 132 -1.76 -16.83 4.68
CA SER A 132 -2.10 -16.89 3.26
C SER A 132 -0.86 -17.03 2.39
N THR A 133 -1.00 -17.52 1.19
CA THR A 133 0.09 -17.59 0.21
C THR A 133 0.18 -16.29 -0.59
N LEU A 134 1.36 -15.94 -1.10
CA LEU A 134 1.51 -14.81 -2.01
C LEU A 134 0.60 -14.91 -3.23
N ALA A 135 0.47 -16.10 -3.81
CA ALA A 135 -0.42 -16.32 -4.95
C ALA A 135 -1.88 -15.99 -4.64
N ALA A 136 -2.34 -16.24 -3.42
CA ALA A 136 -3.70 -15.88 -3.02
C ALA A 136 -3.83 -14.36 -2.78
N ILE A 137 -2.82 -13.72 -2.20
CA ILE A 137 -2.81 -12.28 -1.93
C ILE A 137 -2.77 -11.47 -3.23
N LEU A 138 -2.03 -11.96 -4.22
CA LEU A 138 -1.79 -11.29 -5.50
C LEU A 138 -2.67 -11.84 -6.64
N ALA A 139 -3.75 -12.55 -6.33
CA ALA A 139 -4.58 -13.23 -7.32
C ALA A 139 -5.17 -12.29 -8.38
N ASN A 140 -5.43 -11.06 -8.03
CA ASN A 140 -6.05 -10.06 -8.90
C ASN A 140 -5.04 -9.14 -9.60
N THR A 141 -3.74 -9.34 -9.36
CA THR A 141 -2.72 -8.47 -9.96
C THR A 141 -2.32 -8.97 -11.34
N THR A 142 -2.34 -8.09 -12.34
CA THR A 142 -1.83 -8.38 -13.68
C THR A 142 -0.29 -8.31 -13.68
N GLY A 143 0.35 -9.16 -14.47
CA GLY A 143 1.82 -9.17 -14.60
C GLY A 143 2.60 -9.92 -13.53
N THR A 144 1.94 -10.47 -12.50
CA THR A 144 2.60 -11.30 -11.46
C THR A 144 2.41 -12.80 -11.70
N THR A 145 1.96 -13.20 -12.88
CA THR A 145 1.64 -14.60 -13.21
C THR A 145 2.90 -15.46 -13.29
N GLY A 146 3.01 -16.41 -12.38
CA GLY A 146 3.95 -17.53 -12.45
C GLY A 146 4.87 -17.64 -11.24
N ASP A 147 5.69 -16.64 -10.95
CA ASP A 147 6.59 -16.63 -9.81
C ASP A 147 6.24 -15.51 -8.84
N ALA A 148 6.39 -15.78 -7.56
CA ALA A 148 6.22 -14.73 -6.53
C ALA A 148 7.17 -13.56 -6.82
N PRO A 149 6.67 -12.33 -6.93
CA PRO A 149 7.51 -11.20 -7.27
C PRO A 149 8.57 -10.98 -6.19
N ALA A 150 9.78 -10.61 -6.60
CA ALA A 150 10.90 -10.44 -5.69
C ALA A 150 10.68 -9.33 -4.62
N TRP A 151 9.72 -8.43 -4.86
CA TRP A 151 9.38 -7.34 -3.94
C TRP A 151 8.43 -7.73 -2.81
N ALA A 152 7.83 -8.94 -2.84
CA ALA A 152 6.82 -9.38 -1.88
C ALA A 152 7.23 -10.65 -1.14
N SER A 153 6.88 -10.75 0.13
CA SER A 153 7.13 -11.93 0.96
C SER A 153 6.06 -12.15 2.01
N VAL A 154 5.76 -13.41 2.32
CA VAL A 154 4.97 -13.79 3.49
C VAL A 154 5.92 -14.01 4.66
N VAL A 155 5.61 -13.44 5.81
CA VAL A 155 6.45 -13.47 7.01
C VAL A 155 5.63 -13.85 8.25
N THR A 156 6.29 -14.33 9.28
CA THR A 156 5.65 -14.56 10.60
C THR A 156 5.56 -13.30 11.42
N SER A 157 6.58 -12.42 11.27
CA SER A 157 6.61 -11.10 11.89
C SER A 157 7.35 -10.15 10.98
N GLY A 158 6.86 -8.92 10.85
CA GLY A 158 7.45 -7.93 9.96
C GLY A 158 8.78 -7.36 10.45
N SER A 159 9.59 -6.94 9.50
CA SER A 159 10.85 -6.21 9.75
C SER A 159 10.90 -4.87 9.00
N VAL A 160 9.84 -4.54 8.28
CA VAL A 160 9.64 -3.26 7.58
C VAL A 160 8.36 -2.60 8.10
N GLY A 161 8.00 -1.45 7.56
CA GLY A 161 6.80 -0.71 7.93
C GLY A 161 7.11 0.55 8.73
N ALA A 162 6.08 1.10 9.35
CA ALA A 162 6.17 2.34 10.10
C ALA A 162 6.92 2.19 11.42
N ASP A 163 7.75 3.17 11.74
CA ASP A 163 8.27 3.35 13.10
C ASP A 163 7.18 4.00 13.97
N THR A 164 6.42 3.17 14.66
CA THR A 164 5.33 3.64 15.52
C THR A 164 5.83 4.28 16.82
N SER A 165 7.10 4.15 17.17
CA SER A 165 7.66 4.74 18.40
C SER A 165 7.60 6.28 18.39
N VAL A 166 7.71 6.89 17.22
CA VAL A 166 7.60 8.34 17.04
C VAL A 166 6.15 8.84 17.03
N MET A 167 5.17 7.94 17.04
CA MET A 167 3.72 8.25 16.99
C MET A 167 3.06 8.29 18.38
N SER A 168 3.84 8.20 19.46
CA SER A 168 3.34 8.14 20.85
C SER A 168 2.46 9.33 21.27
N TRP A 169 2.52 10.41 20.53
CA TRP A 169 1.68 11.60 20.73
C TRP A 169 0.27 11.45 20.15
N THR A 170 0.03 10.47 19.28
CA THR A 170 -1.27 10.26 18.64
C THR A 170 -2.25 9.56 19.60
N MET A 171 -3.54 9.81 19.41
CA MET A 171 -4.59 9.10 20.17
C MET A 171 -4.58 7.61 19.79
N TRP A 172 -4.35 7.29 18.54
CA TRP A 172 -4.27 5.91 18.03
C TRP A 172 -3.24 5.09 18.82
N TYR A 173 -2.03 5.59 18.96
CA TYR A 173 -0.97 4.90 19.70
C TYR A 173 -1.39 4.57 21.14
N LYS A 174 -2.10 5.49 21.78
CA LYS A 174 -2.58 5.29 23.16
C LYS A 174 -3.69 4.27 23.28
N LEU A 175 -4.43 4.02 22.21
CA LEU A 175 -5.52 3.05 22.20
C LEU A 175 -5.06 1.64 21.82
N THR A 176 -3.86 1.50 21.27
CA THR A 176 -3.29 0.23 20.80
C THR A 176 -2.25 -0.37 21.75
N GLN A 177 -1.97 0.29 22.89
CA GLN A 177 -1.14 -0.23 23.97
C GLN A 177 -1.98 -0.94 25.04
#